data_152277367c32030954a0743c1460e26d
#
_entry.id   152277367c32030954a0743c1460e26d
#
_cell.length_a   1.000
_cell.length_b   1.000
_cell.length_c   1.000
_cell.angle_alpha   90.00
_cell.angle_beta   90.00
_cell.angle_gamma   90.00
#
_symmetry.space_group_name_H-M   'P 1'
#
loop_
_entity.id
_entity.type
_entity.pdbx_description
1 polymer ?
#
loop_
_entity_poly.entity_id
_entity_poly.type
_entity_poly.pdbx_seq_one_letter_code
_entity_poly.pdbx_strand_id
1 'polypeptide(L)'
;MFNDTALEAELDVAGYQFSSANSINIGRLIPQVAYYVYAYAKLYKNGAIAKDEKINVVVPTGNFGNILAAFYAKNMGLPIAKLICASNENKVLYDFFSTGTYDRNRDFILTSSPSMDILISSNLERLIYRIAGNDAEKNTKMMEELSTDGKYAITDEMRAQLADFYGNYTSEEETAKTIKKLYEDTGYIIDTHTAVAAGVYDKYKKDTGDTETKTVIASTASPFKFTRSVMDAIDPKYDAMGDFELVDLSLIHISEPTRLRCIS
;
A
#
# COMPACT_ATOMS: atom_id res chain seq x y z
N MET A 1 24.32 3.32 3.17
CA MET A 1 24.77 3.38 1.76
C MET A 1 24.43 4.74 1.15
N PHE A 2 23.17 5.14 0.91
CA PHE A 2 22.82 6.45 0.31
C PHE A 2 23.25 7.69 1.12
N ASN A 3 23.53 7.54 2.40
CA ASN A 3 24.01 8.63 3.29
C ASN A 3 25.51 8.53 3.57
N ASP A 4 26.23 7.71 2.82
CA ASP A 4 27.68 7.51 2.96
C ASP A 4 28.40 8.41 1.95
N THR A 5 28.77 9.58 2.40
CA THR A 5 29.40 10.61 1.55
C THR A 5 30.81 10.23 1.07
N ALA A 6 31.51 9.36 1.79
CA ALA A 6 32.83 8.87 1.36
C ALA A 6 32.67 7.91 0.18
N LEU A 7 31.74 6.97 0.27
CA LEU A 7 31.41 6.05 -0.82
C LEU A 7 30.84 6.79 -2.05
N GLU A 8 30.03 7.83 -1.84
CA GLU A 8 29.52 8.66 -2.93
C GLU A 8 30.65 9.34 -3.71
N ALA A 9 31.62 9.92 -3.00
CA ALA A 9 32.78 10.55 -3.61
C ALA A 9 33.67 9.55 -4.38
N GLU A 10 33.88 8.34 -3.87
CA GLU A 10 34.61 7.27 -4.58
C GLU A 10 33.91 6.85 -5.87
N LEU A 11 32.59 6.71 -5.83
CA LEU A 11 31.76 6.35 -6.99
C LEU A 11 31.80 7.45 -8.06
N ASP A 12 31.68 8.72 -7.66
CA ASP A 12 31.75 9.86 -8.59
C ASP A 12 33.08 9.92 -9.34
N VAL A 13 34.20 9.69 -8.62
CA VAL A 13 35.54 9.59 -9.26
C VAL A 13 35.60 8.45 -10.24
N ALA A 14 34.91 7.33 -9.98
CA ALA A 14 34.88 6.16 -10.86
C ALA A 14 33.82 6.31 -12.00
N GLY A 15 33.10 7.42 -12.06
CA GLY A 15 32.08 7.66 -13.08
C GLY A 15 30.75 6.96 -12.81
N TYR A 16 30.47 6.57 -11.57
CA TYR A 16 29.22 5.96 -11.15
C TYR A 16 28.41 6.90 -10.25
N GLN A 17 27.11 6.77 -10.30
CA GLN A 17 26.18 7.53 -9.47
C GLN A 17 25.18 6.59 -8.80
N PHE A 18 24.84 6.85 -7.54
CA PHE A 18 23.73 6.16 -6.89
C PHE A 18 22.41 6.45 -7.62
N SER A 19 21.63 5.42 -7.81
CA SER A 19 20.25 5.52 -8.32
C SER A 19 19.31 4.66 -7.47
N SER A 20 18.06 5.07 -7.40
CA SER A 20 17.03 4.33 -6.69
C SER A 20 15.98 3.79 -7.64
N ALA A 21 15.72 2.48 -7.55
CA ALA A 21 14.61 1.82 -8.21
C ALA A 21 13.32 1.85 -7.36
N ASN A 22 13.30 2.56 -6.24
CA ASN A 22 12.15 2.76 -5.38
C ASN A 22 11.25 3.88 -5.92
N SER A 23 9.97 3.93 -5.47
CA SER A 23 9.01 5.00 -5.80
C SER A 23 9.34 6.37 -5.19
N ILE A 24 10.40 6.49 -4.37
CA ILE A 24 11.01 7.77 -4.04
C ILE A 24 11.49 8.51 -5.30
N ASN A 25 11.88 7.78 -6.32
CA ASN A 25 12.15 8.31 -7.64
C ASN A 25 10.84 8.70 -8.32
N ILE A 26 10.69 9.98 -8.63
CA ILE A 26 9.47 10.52 -9.27
C ILE A 26 9.16 9.86 -10.61
N GLY A 27 10.18 9.43 -11.35
CA GLY A 27 10.01 8.68 -12.60
C GLY A 27 9.35 7.32 -12.41
N ARG A 28 9.32 6.79 -11.18
CA ARG A 28 8.58 5.57 -10.82
C ARG A 28 7.22 5.85 -10.17
N LEU A 29 7.06 7.02 -9.57
CA LEU A 29 5.81 7.42 -8.97
C LEU A 29 4.76 7.82 -10.02
N ILE A 30 5.14 8.72 -10.96
CA ILE A 30 4.20 9.31 -11.92
C ILE A 30 3.52 8.25 -12.80
N PRO A 31 4.20 7.24 -13.37
CA PRO A 31 3.53 6.20 -14.16
C PRO A 31 2.47 5.42 -13.38
N GLN A 32 2.54 5.36 -12.06
CA GLN A 32 1.55 4.66 -11.25
C GLN A 32 0.17 5.36 -11.25
N VAL A 33 0.12 6.64 -11.57
CA VAL A 33 -1.16 7.37 -11.76
C VAL A 33 -1.99 6.70 -12.85
N ALA A 34 -1.35 6.23 -13.92
CA ALA A 34 -2.02 5.55 -15.02
C ALA A 34 -2.74 4.26 -14.61
N TYR A 35 -2.29 3.58 -13.55
CA TYR A 35 -2.94 2.34 -13.06
C TYR A 35 -4.38 2.62 -12.62
N TYR A 36 -4.61 3.73 -11.94
CA TYR A 36 -5.93 4.10 -11.43
C TYR A 36 -6.85 4.60 -12.53
N VAL A 37 -6.32 5.38 -13.47
CA VAL A 37 -7.06 5.79 -14.66
C VAL A 37 -7.47 4.56 -15.48
N TYR A 38 -6.56 3.61 -15.67
CA TYR A 38 -6.84 2.38 -16.38
C TYR A 38 -7.88 1.51 -15.66
N ALA A 39 -7.74 1.32 -14.34
CA ALA A 39 -8.68 0.55 -13.54
C ALA A 39 -10.09 1.15 -13.61
N TYR A 40 -10.22 2.46 -13.44
CA TYR A 40 -11.48 3.17 -13.56
C TYR A 40 -12.09 3.00 -14.96
N ALA A 41 -11.30 3.21 -16.00
CA ALA A 41 -11.75 3.04 -17.39
C ALA A 41 -12.22 1.61 -17.67
N LYS A 42 -11.57 0.60 -17.08
CA LYS A 42 -12.00 -0.81 -17.19
C LYS A 42 -13.34 -1.05 -16.50
N LEU A 43 -13.54 -0.54 -15.29
CA LEU A 43 -14.82 -0.66 -14.58
C LEU A 43 -15.95 -0.01 -15.39
N TYR A 44 -15.73 1.21 -15.89
CA TYR A 44 -16.69 1.90 -16.73
C TYR A 44 -16.99 1.13 -18.04
N LYS A 45 -15.95 0.70 -18.76
CA LYS A 45 -16.10 -0.06 -20.01
C LYS A 45 -16.88 -1.36 -19.82
N ASN A 46 -16.70 -2.01 -18.67
CA ASN A 46 -17.39 -3.27 -18.35
C ASN A 46 -18.81 -3.05 -17.78
N GLY A 47 -19.27 -1.81 -17.65
CA GLY A 47 -20.58 -1.49 -17.09
C GLY A 47 -20.69 -1.70 -15.58
N ALA A 48 -19.56 -1.87 -14.89
CA ALA A 48 -19.54 -2.06 -13.43
C ALA A 48 -19.82 -0.76 -12.66
N ILE A 49 -19.55 0.37 -13.28
CA ILE A 49 -19.85 1.72 -12.77
C ILE A 49 -20.47 2.59 -13.87
N ALA A 50 -21.26 3.61 -13.47
CA ALA A 50 -21.76 4.63 -14.36
C ALA A 50 -20.68 5.70 -14.64
N LYS A 51 -20.97 6.58 -15.60
CA LYS A 51 -20.10 7.74 -15.88
C LYS A 51 -20.03 8.63 -14.63
N ASP A 52 -18.82 9.03 -14.25
CA ASP A 52 -18.52 9.90 -13.11
C ASP A 52 -18.92 9.30 -11.74
N GLU A 53 -19.29 8.01 -11.70
CA GLU A 53 -19.54 7.30 -10.44
C GLU A 53 -18.25 7.17 -9.65
N LYS A 54 -18.30 7.52 -8.37
CA LYS A 54 -17.13 7.47 -7.50
C LYS A 54 -16.80 6.05 -7.07
N ILE A 55 -15.52 5.75 -6.98
CA ILE A 55 -15.01 4.48 -6.48
C ILE A 55 -14.14 4.68 -5.24
N ASN A 56 -14.01 3.66 -4.42
CA ASN A 56 -12.97 3.59 -3.40
C ASN A 56 -11.70 2.92 -3.96
N VAL A 57 -10.56 3.30 -3.43
CA VAL A 57 -9.29 2.68 -3.77
C VAL A 57 -8.59 2.25 -2.48
N VAL A 58 -8.27 0.95 -2.36
CA VAL A 58 -7.53 0.37 -1.23
C VAL A 58 -6.12 0.03 -1.69
N VAL A 59 -5.13 0.46 -0.92
CA VAL A 59 -3.73 0.27 -1.28
C VAL A 59 -2.95 -0.32 -0.11
N PRO A 60 -2.32 -1.51 -0.27
CA PRO A 60 -1.34 -1.99 0.70
C PRO A 60 -0.14 -1.04 0.69
N THR A 61 0.11 -0.39 1.83
CA THR A 61 0.94 0.81 1.83
C THR A 61 2.17 0.66 2.73
N GLY A 62 3.34 0.73 2.13
CA GLY A 62 4.63 0.92 2.77
C GLY A 62 5.14 2.35 2.52
N ASN A 63 5.98 2.53 1.49
CA ASN A 63 6.61 3.83 1.15
C ASN A 63 5.66 4.89 0.58
N PHE A 64 4.36 4.71 0.68
CA PHE A 64 3.30 5.65 0.28
C PHE A 64 3.24 6.00 -1.23
N GLY A 65 4.12 5.48 -2.07
CA GLY A 65 4.19 5.86 -3.49
C GLY A 65 2.91 5.54 -4.25
N ASN A 66 2.40 4.32 -4.10
CA ASN A 66 1.24 3.83 -4.85
C ASN A 66 -0.05 4.59 -4.48
N ILE A 67 -0.35 4.76 -3.18
CA ILE A 67 -1.54 5.52 -2.74
C ILE A 67 -1.41 7.02 -3.05
N LEU A 68 -0.20 7.57 -3.04
CA LEU A 68 0.05 8.95 -3.47
C LEU A 68 -0.26 9.14 -4.97
N ALA A 69 0.04 8.14 -5.80
CA ALA A 69 -0.35 8.15 -7.21
C ALA A 69 -1.88 8.14 -7.38
N ALA A 70 -2.60 7.39 -6.56
CA ALA A 70 -4.07 7.43 -6.52
C ALA A 70 -4.60 8.82 -6.07
N PHE A 71 -3.95 9.42 -5.08
CA PHE A 71 -4.26 10.79 -4.65
C PHE A 71 -4.03 11.81 -5.77
N TYR A 72 -2.96 11.69 -6.54
CA TYR A 72 -2.74 12.54 -7.71
C TYR A 72 -3.79 12.30 -8.80
N ALA A 73 -4.14 11.04 -9.09
CA ALA A 73 -5.23 10.72 -10.01
C ALA A 73 -6.54 11.40 -9.60
N LYS A 74 -6.91 11.34 -8.31
CA LYS A 74 -8.07 12.03 -7.75
C LYS A 74 -8.00 13.54 -7.99
N ASN A 75 -6.87 14.16 -7.69
CA ASN A 75 -6.65 15.60 -7.88
C ASN A 75 -6.65 16.02 -9.36
N MET A 76 -6.37 15.10 -10.27
CA MET A 76 -6.50 15.29 -11.73
C MET A 76 -7.93 15.10 -12.22
N GLY A 77 -8.89 14.79 -11.35
CA GLY A 77 -10.30 14.66 -11.67
C GLY A 77 -10.85 13.24 -11.76
N LEU A 78 -10.03 12.21 -11.46
CA LEU A 78 -10.55 10.83 -11.42
C LEU A 78 -11.55 10.70 -10.26
N PRO A 79 -12.78 10.18 -10.50
CA PRO A 79 -13.82 10.09 -9.47
C PRO A 79 -13.49 9.04 -8.39
N ILE A 80 -12.65 9.42 -7.42
CA ILE A 80 -12.30 8.60 -6.26
C ILE A 80 -13.01 9.18 -5.03
N ALA A 81 -13.80 8.36 -4.34
CA ALA A 81 -14.45 8.72 -3.08
C ALA A 81 -13.45 8.70 -1.93
N LYS A 82 -12.89 7.53 -1.64
CA LYS A 82 -11.94 7.31 -0.54
C LYS A 82 -10.65 6.66 -1.01
N LEU A 83 -9.57 7.05 -0.35
CA LEU A 83 -8.24 6.46 -0.43
C LEU A 83 -7.99 5.70 0.87
N ILE A 84 -8.03 4.39 0.80
CA ILE A 84 -7.94 3.51 1.96
C ILE A 84 -6.50 3.01 2.07
N CYS A 85 -5.79 3.54 3.07
CA CYS A 85 -4.41 3.22 3.37
C CYS A 85 -4.36 1.99 4.27
N ALA A 86 -3.94 0.86 3.73
CA ALA A 86 -3.82 -0.38 4.48
C ALA A 86 -2.39 -0.57 4.98
N SER A 87 -2.24 -0.79 6.29
CA SER A 87 -0.97 -1.07 6.96
C SER A 87 -0.94 -2.52 7.46
N ASN A 88 0.26 -3.10 7.58
CA ASN A 88 0.48 -4.31 8.36
C ASN A 88 0.72 -3.97 9.84
N GLU A 89 1.25 -4.89 10.64
CA GLU A 89 1.47 -4.67 12.08
C GLU A 89 2.45 -3.53 12.41
N ASN A 90 3.30 -3.10 11.48
CA ASN A 90 4.13 -1.91 11.68
C ASN A 90 3.32 -0.61 11.79
N LYS A 91 2.13 -0.57 11.29
CA LYS A 91 1.01 0.38 11.41
C LYS A 91 1.33 1.88 11.65
N VAL A 92 2.53 2.34 11.30
CA VAL A 92 2.92 3.75 11.48
C VAL A 92 2.00 4.72 10.74
N LEU A 93 1.53 4.34 9.54
CA LEU A 93 0.60 5.13 8.76
C LEU A 93 -0.82 5.12 9.35
N TYR A 94 -1.29 3.97 9.86
CA TYR A 94 -2.56 3.91 10.58
C TYR A 94 -2.58 4.86 11.77
N ASP A 95 -1.54 4.82 12.61
CA ASP A 95 -1.42 5.70 13.77
C ASP A 95 -1.38 7.16 13.34
N PHE A 96 -0.65 7.49 12.26
CA PHE A 96 -0.62 8.85 11.69
C PHE A 96 -2.01 9.33 11.25
N PHE A 97 -2.74 8.54 10.47
CA PHE A 97 -4.10 8.95 10.04
C PHE A 97 -5.07 9.05 11.19
N SER A 98 -4.91 8.26 12.24
CA SER A 98 -5.77 8.27 13.42
C SER A 98 -5.50 9.46 14.34
N THR A 99 -4.22 9.80 14.55
CA THR A 99 -3.81 10.78 15.57
C THR A 99 -3.34 12.12 15.02
N GLY A 100 -2.92 12.17 13.75
CA GLY A 100 -2.20 13.31 13.17
C GLY A 100 -0.73 13.38 13.55
N THR A 101 -0.21 12.38 14.29
CA THR A 101 1.19 12.30 14.69
C THR A 101 1.87 11.15 13.95
N TYR A 102 2.97 11.45 13.27
CA TYR A 102 3.84 10.44 12.71
C TYR A 102 4.97 10.16 13.71
N ASP A 103 5.11 8.89 14.14
CA ASP A 103 6.09 8.48 15.13
C ASP A 103 6.79 7.19 14.71
N ARG A 104 8.10 7.28 14.42
CA ARG A 104 8.96 6.14 14.06
C ARG A 104 9.63 5.46 15.27
N ASN A 105 9.49 6.02 16.47
CA ASN A 105 10.11 5.50 17.69
C ASN A 105 9.34 4.29 18.25
N ARG A 106 9.45 3.19 17.54
CA ARG A 106 8.77 1.92 17.84
C ARG A 106 9.61 0.74 17.38
N ASP A 107 9.29 -0.44 17.89
CA ASP A 107 9.92 -1.67 17.43
C ASP A 107 9.55 -1.96 15.97
N PHE A 108 10.54 -2.49 15.25
CA PHE A 108 10.36 -2.95 13.87
C PHE A 108 9.91 -4.41 13.88
N ILE A 109 8.79 -4.70 13.22
CA ILE A 109 8.20 -6.04 13.16
C ILE A 109 8.41 -6.62 11.77
N LEU A 110 9.03 -7.80 11.68
CA LEU A 110 9.12 -8.56 10.44
C LEU A 110 7.81 -9.30 10.21
N THR A 111 7.19 -9.08 9.05
CA THR A 111 5.90 -9.66 8.70
C THR A 111 5.94 -10.47 7.42
N SER A 112 4.85 -11.17 7.10
CA SER A 112 4.68 -11.87 5.82
C SER A 112 4.50 -10.92 4.63
N SER A 113 4.33 -9.61 4.87
CA SER A 113 4.20 -8.56 3.84
C SER A 113 5.40 -7.58 3.86
N PRO A 114 6.62 -8.04 3.56
CA PRO A 114 7.87 -7.32 3.86
C PRO A 114 8.01 -5.98 3.13
N SER A 115 7.33 -5.74 2.01
CA SER A 115 7.35 -4.43 1.34
C SER A 115 6.62 -3.34 2.12
N MET A 116 5.85 -3.73 3.15
CA MET A 116 5.14 -2.84 4.07
C MET A 116 5.86 -2.73 5.43
N ASP A 117 6.95 -3.48 5.65
CA ASP A 117 7.77 -3.42 6.86
C ASP A 117 8.63 -2.17 6.82
N ILE A 118 8.07 -1.08 7.26
CA ILE A 118 8.72 0.23 7.28
C ILE A 118 8.41 0.99 8.56
N LEU A 119 9.35 1.84 9.00
CA LEU A 119 9.14 2.85 10.04
C LEU A 119 9.14 4.26 9.46
N ILE A 120 9.71 4.46 8.27
CA ILE A 120 9.71 5.74 7.54
C ILE A 120 9.08 5.53 6.16
N SER A 121 7.97 6.20 5.92
CA SER A 121 7.23 6.18 4.67
C SER A 121 7.68 7.34 3.78
N SER A 122 8.65 7.09 2.90
CA SER A 122 9.43 8.12 2.20
C SER A 122 8.61 9.05 1.29
N ASN A 123 7.49 8.60 0.72
CA ASN A 123 6.66 9.46 -0.12
C ASN A 123 5.56 10.20 0.64
N LEU A 124 5.38 9.91 1.93
CA LEU A 124 4.40 10.63 2.75
C LEU A 124 4.74 12.12 2.84
N GLU A 125 6.03 12.47 2.84
CA GLU A 125 6.50 13.86 2.79
C GLU A 125 5.82 14.67 1.68
N ARG A 126 5.59 14.08 0.51
CA ARG A 126 4.91 14.75 -0.61
C ARG A 126 3.44 15.06 -0.32
N LEU A 127 2.76 14.19 0.43
CA LEU A 127 1.41 14.47 0.91
C LEU A 127 1.45 15.57 1.98
N ILE A 128 2.40 15.49 2.94
CA ILE A 128 2.58 16.51 3.98
C ILE A 128 2.80 17.88 3.38
N TYR A 129 3.69 18.00 2.39
CA TYR A 129 3.90 19.25 1.65
C TYR A 129 2.60 19.80 1.02
N ARG A 130 1.80 18.92 0.40
CA ARG A 130 0.52 19.33 -0.23
C ARG A 130 -0.49 19.83 0.79
N ILE A 131 -0.71 19.10 1.88
CA ILE A 131 -1.67 19.49 2.93
C ILE A 131 -1.18 20.67 3.80
N ALA A 132 0.14 20.94 3.81
CA ALA A 132 0.71 22.15 4.38
C ALA A 132 0.46 23.40 3.52
N GLY A 133 -0.26 23.30 2.40
CA GLY A 133 -0.51 24.40 1.48
C GLY A 133 0.65 24.68 0.52
N ASN A 134 1.50 23.69 0.26
CA ASN A 134 2.76 23.76 -0.47
C ASN A 134 3.81 24.68 0.21
N ASP A 135 3.74 24.77 1.52
CA ASP A 135 4.68 25.52 2.34
C ASP A 135 5.94 24.68 2.59
N ALA A 136 7.05 25.07 1.94
CA ALA A 136 8.32 24.36 2.03
C ALA A 136 8.95 24.46 3.42
N GLU A 137 8.85 25.60 4.09
CA GLU A 137 9.43 25.81 5.42
C GLU A 137 8.73 24.93 6.47
N LYS A 138 7.38 24.89 6.43
CA LYS A 138 6.59 23.98 7.27
C LYS A 138 6.96 22.52 7.05
N ASN A 139 7.08 22.12 5.79
CA ASN A 139 7.42 20.73 5.45
C ASN A 139 8.83 20.38 5.93
N THR A 140 9.82 21.26 5.67
CA THR A 140 11.21 21.07 6.11
C THR A 140 11.28 20.90 7.62
N LYS A 141 10.61 21.77 8.39
CA LYS A 141 10.59 21.68 9.84
C LYS A 141 10.08 20.32 10.34
N MET A 142 8.97 19.83 9.78
CA MET A 142 8.42 18.50 10.17
C MET A 142 9.36 17.36 9.80
N MET A 143 10.07 17.45 8.67
CA MET A 143 11.08 16.43 8.28
C MET A 143 12.33 16.49 9.15
N GLU A 144 12.74 17.68 9.62
CA GLU A 144 13.80 17.84 10.60
C GLU A 144 13.40 17.23 11.96
N GLU A 145 12.17 17.51 12.45
CA GLU A 145 11.62 16.87 13.66
C GLU A 145 11.61 15.34 13.54
N LEU A 146 11.19 14.81 12.38
CA LEU A 146 11.27 13.38 12.11
C LEU A 146 12.69 12.83 12.17
N SER A 147 13.66 13.60 11.69
CA SER A 147 15.07 13.19 11.68
C SER A 147 15.68 13.21 13.07
N THR A 148 15.42 14.26 13.87
CA THR A 148 16.02 14.49 15.20
C THR A 148 15.28 13.77 16.30
N ASP A 149 13.95 13.93 16.37
CA ASP A 149 13.11 13.45 17.45
C ASP A 149 12.39 12.14 17.12
N GLY A 150 12.45 11.74 15.85
CA GLY A 150 11.78 10.55 15.34
C GLY A 150 10.28 10.70 15.15
N LYS A 151 9.71 11.89 15.33
CA LYS A 151 8.27 12.16 15.22
C LYS A 151 7.98 13.61 14.86
N TYR A 152 6.81 13.83 14.26
CA TYR A 152 6.20 15.15 14.07
C TYR A 152 4.67 15.04 14.17
N ALA A 153 4.01 16.18 14.35
CA ALA A 153 2.55 16.28 14.34
C ALA A 153 2.08 17.30 13.29
N ILE A 154 1.00 16.99 12.59
CA ILE A 154 0.34 17.93 11.67
C ILE A 154 -0.67 18.80 12.42
N THR A 155 -0.97 20.00 11.89
CA THR A 155 -1.99 20.88 12.47
C THR A 155 -3.41 20.38 12.17
N ASP A 156 -4.41 20.90 12.87
CA ASP A 156 -5.82 20.56 12.63
C ASP A 156 -6.29 20.95 11.22
N GLU A 157 -5.79 22.06 10.68
CA GLU A 157 -6.07 22.49 9.30
C GLU A 157 -5.49 21.51 8.28
N MET A 158 -4.28 21.00 8.51
CA MET A 158 -3.69 19.97 7.67
C MET A 158 -4.47 18.66 7.79
N ARG A 159 -4.89 18.29 9.02
CA ARG A 159 -5.69 17.09 9.27
C ARG A 159 -7.03 17.12 8.55
N ALA A 160 -7.69 18.27 8.49
CA ALA A 160 -8.94 18.44 7.76
C ALA A 160 -8.81 18.11 6.26
N GLN A 161 -7.62 18.32 5.68
CA GLN A 161 -7.36 17.97 4.27
C GLN A 161 -7.15 16.46 4.02
N LEU A 162 -7.05 15.67 5.09
CA LEU A 162 -6.98 14.20 4.99
C LEU A 162 -8.36 13.52 5.00
N ALA A 163 -9.46 14.27 4.93
CA ALA A 163 -10.82 13.73 4.99
C ALA A 163 -11.14 12.65 3.94
N ASP A 164 -10.42 12.64 2.83
CA ASP A 164 -10.54 11.62 1.78
C ASP A 164 -9.78 10.33 2.09
N PHE A 165 -8.89 10.36 3.08
CA PHE A 165 -8.14 9.19 3.50
C PHE A 165 -8.85 8.44 4.64
N TYR A 166 -8.73 7.12 4.61
CA TYR A 166 -9.05 6.24 5.71
C TYR A 166 -7.84 5.34 5.95
N GLY A 167 -7.35 5.25 7.17
CA GLY A 167 -6.24 4.38 7.55
C GLY A 167 -6.72 3.26 8.48
N ASN A 168 -6.25 2.03 8.25
CA ASN A 168 -6.40 0.92 9.19
C ASN A 168 -5.27 -0.09 8.97
N TYR A 169 -5.18 -1.11 9.82
CA TYR A 169 -4.15 -2.14 9.73
C TYR A 169 -4.74 -3.53 9.87
N THR A 170 -3.95 -4.53 9.45
CA THR A 170 -4.27 -5.96 9.60
C THR A 170 -3.11 -6.66 10.28
N SER A 171 -3.40 -7.50 11.29
CA SER A 171 -2.39 -8.33 11.93
C SER A 171 -1.98 -9.52 11.05
N GLU A 172 -0.88 -10.20 11.40
CA GLU A 172 -0.45 -11.42 10.69
C GLU A 172 -1.53 -12.50 10.73
N GLU A 173 -2.18 -12.70 11.89
CA GLU A 173 -3.27 -13.65 12.03
C GLU A 173 -4.47 -13.29 11.13
N GLU A 174 -4.86 -12.02 11.11
CA GLU A 174 -5.94 -11.52 10.26
C GLU A 174 -5.59 -11.64 8.78
N THR A 175 -4.31 -11.39 8.42
CA THR A 175 -3.80 -11.53 7.06
C THR A 175 -3.94 -12.97 6.57
N ALA A 176 -3.49 -13.95 7.35
CA ALA A 176 -3.62 -15.37 7.03
C ALA A 176 -5.11 -15.77 6.90
N LYS A 177 -5.96 -15.35 7.84
CA LYS A 177 -7.41 -15.60 7.76
C LYS A 177 -8.04 -15.01 6.51
N THR A 178 -7.59 -13.84 6.07
CA THR A 178 -8.10 -13.17 4.86
C THR A 178 -7.72 -13.95 3.59
N ILE A 179 -6.47 -14.45 3.49
CA ILE A 179 -6.04 -15.33 2.39
C ILE A 179 -6.93 -16.56 2.33
N LYS A 180 -7.04 -17.28 3.45
CA LYS A 180 -7.83 -18.50 3.55
C LYS A 180 -9.29 -18.29 3.17
N LYS A 181 -9.92 -17.28 3.78
CA LYS A 181 -11.32 -16.96 3.54
C LYS A 181 -11.59 -16.64 2.08
N LEU A 182 -10.77 -15.79 1.45
CA LEU A 182 -10.95 -15.42 0.06
C LEU A 182 -10.80 -16.64 -0.87
N TYR A 183 -9.82 -17.51 -0.58
CA TYR A 183 -9.62 -18.73 -1.33
C TYR A 183 -10.83 -19.68 -1.19
N GLU A 184 -11.33 -19.90 0.02
CA GLU A 184 -12.50 -20.76 0.27
C GLU A 184 -13.77 -20.21 -0.40
N ASP A 185 -13.99 -18.89 -0.35
CA ASP A 185 -15.18 -18.25 -0.90
C ASP A 185 -15.17 -18.16 -2.44
N THR A 186 -14.01 -18.03 -3.07
CA THR A 186 -13.92 -17.65 -4.49
C THR A 186 -13.00 -18.54 -5.34
N GLY A 187 -12.13 -19.34 -4.72
CA GLY A 187 -11.04 -20.05 -5.39
C GLY A 187 -9.89 -19.14 -5.85
N TYR A 188 -9.93 -17.83 -5.53
CA TYR A 188 -8.90 -16.87 -5.94
C TYR A 188 -7.82 -16.74 -4.88
N ILE A 189 -6.55 -16.88 -5.29
CA ILE A 189 -5.40 -16.78 -4.39
C ILE A 189 -4.79 -15.39 -4.51
N ILE A 190 -4.67 -14.70 -3.38
CA ILE A 190 -4.03 -13.39 -3.25
C ILE A 190 -2.70 -13.51 -2.53
N ASP A 191 -1.80 -12.55 -2.79
CA ASP A 191 -0.56 -12.39 -2.02
C ASP A 191 -0.81 -11.75 -0.64
N THR A 192 0.19 -11.81 0.22
CA THR A 192 0.11 -11.32 1.60
C THR A 192 -0.18 -9.81 1.68
N HIS A 193 0.37 -8.98 0.77
CA HIS A 193 0.12 -7.54 0.76
C HIS A 193 -1.33 -7.23 0.35
N THR A 194 -1.82 -7.91 -0.70
CA THR A 194 -3.21 -7.81 -1.13
C THR A 194 -4.15 -8.27 -0.02
N ALA A 195 -3.76 -9.29 0.76
CA ALA A 195 -4.54 -9.77 1.89
C ALA A 195 -4.65 -8.73 3.01
N VAL A 196 -3.56 -8.03 3.35
CA VAL A 196 -3.61 -6.89 4.27
C VAL A 196 -4.62 -5.85 3.79
N ALA A 197 -4.58 -5.50 2.50
CA ALA A 197 -5.51 -4.52 1.93
C ALA A 197 -6.97 -5.00 1.97
N ALA A 198 -7.23 -6.26 1.67
CA ALA A 198 -8.56 -6.85 1.73
C ALA A 198 -9.11 -6.88 3.16
N GLY A 199 -8.29 -7.26 4.15
CA GLY A 199 -8.67 -7.23 5.56
C GLY A 199 -8.97 -5.81 6.08
N VAL A 200 -8.19 -4.81 5.64
CA VAL A 200 -8.47 -3.40 5.94
C VAL A 200 -9.75 -2.93 5.26
N TYR A 201 -10.04 -3.37 4.05
CA TYR A 201 -11.30 -3.06 3.38
C TYR A 201 -12.51 -3.63 4.13
N ASP A 202 -12.41 -4.85 4.66
CA ASP A 202 -13.47 -5.40 5.50
C ASP A 202 -13.71 -4.58 6.79
N LYS A 203 -12.63 -4.05 7.39
CA LYS A 203 -12.74 -3.12 8.54
C LYS A 203 -13.38 -1.80 8.11
N TYR A 204 -12.98 -1.23 6.97
CA TYR A 204 -13.58 -0.01 6.42
C TYR A 204 -15.10 -0.14 6.25
N LYS A 205 -15.56 -1.25 5.66
CA LYS A 205 -17.02 -1.50 5.51
C LYS A 205 -17.75 -1.54 6.85
N LYS A 206 -17.14 -2.16 7.86
CA LYS A 206 -17.71 -2.24 9.21
C LYS A 206 -17.77 -0.87 9.90
N ASP A 207 -16.70 -0.09 9.76
CA ASP A 207 -16.56 1.19 10.46
C ASP A 207 -17.46 2.29 9.84
N THR A 208 -17.64 2.23 8.52
CA THR A 208 -18.36 3.28 7.77
C THR A 208 -19.77 2.90 7.33
N GLY A 209 -20.07 1.61 7.25
CA GLY A 209 -21.31 1.09 6.65
C GLY A 209 -21.33 1.18 5.11
N ASP A 210 -20.24 1.60 4.47
CA ASP A 210 -20.15 1.72 3.01
C ASP A 210 -19.91 0.35 2.37
N THR A 211 -20.98 -0.30 1.96
CA THR A 211 -20.99 -1.58 1.25
C THR A 211 -21.33 -1.45 -0.23
N GLU A 212 -21.73 -0.27 -0.67
CA GLU A 212 -22.26 -0.04 -2.02
C GLU A 212 -21.22 0.56 -2.98
N THR A 213 -20.31 1.39 -2.47
CA THR A 213 -19.30 2.04 -3.32
C THR A 213 -18.36 1.02 -3.92
N LYS A 214 -18.30 0.95 -5.26
CA LYS A 214 -17.39 0.06 -5.96
C LYS A 214 -15.96 0.34 -5.55
N THR A 215 -15.21 -0.72 -5.24
CA THR A 215 -13.88 -0.59 -4.64
C THR A 215 -12.84 -1.34 -5.47
N VAL A 216 -11.72 -0.69 -5.72
CA VAL A 216 -10.54 -1.29 -6.34
C VAL A 216 -9.49 -1.54 -5.24
N ILE A 217 -9.06 -2.78 -5.09
CA ILE A 217 -7.94 -3.16 -4.24
C ILE A 217 -6.70 -3.32 -5.12
N ALA A 218 -5.65 -2.53 -4.85
CA ALA A 218 -4.40 -2.64 -5.57
C ALA A 218 -3.68 -3.94 -5.20
N SER A 219 -3.52 -4.85 -6.15
CA SER A 219 -2.71 -6.05 -6.00
C SER A 219 -1.27 -5.74 -6.43
N THR A 220 -0.37 -5.57 -5.45
CA THR A 220 0.97 -5.03 -5.67
C THR A 220 2.06 -6.10 -5.79
N ALA A 221 1.73 -7.36 -5.51
CA ALA A 221 2.65 -8.47 -5.58
C ALA A 221 1.98 -9.72 -6.15
N SER A 222 2.77 -10.76 -6.38
CA SER A 222 2.28 -12.07 -6.82
C SER A 222 2.29 -13.05 -5.66
N PRO A 223 1.27 -13.93 -5.54
CA PRO A 223 1.28 -15.02 -4.55
C PRO A 223 2.53 -15.91 -4.63
N PHE A 224 3.07 -16.11 -5.83
CA PHE A 224 4.30 -16.90 -6.04
C PHE A 224 5.54 -16.31 -5.35
N LYS A 225 5.57 -15.00 -5.11
CA LYS A 225 6.68 -14.37 -4.39
C LYS A 225 6.68 -14.69 -2.90
N PHE A 226 5.53 -15.06 -2.38
CA PHE A 226 5.29 -15.33 -0.95
C PHE A 226 4.62 -16.70 -0.77
N THR A 227 5.02 -17.66 -1.58
CA THR A 227 4.37 -18.97 -1.71
C THR A 227 4.18 -19.66 -0.36
N ARG A 228 5.23 -19.71 0.49
CA ARG A 228 5.13 -20.33 1.81
C ARG A 228 4.02 -19.69 2.63
N SER A 229 4.07 -18.38 2.89
CA SER A 229 3.08 -17.69 3.71
C SER A 229 1.65 -17.82 3.16
N VAL A 230 1.50 -17.85 1.83
CA VAL A 230 0.20 -18.01 1.18
C VAL A 230 -0.33 -19.45 1.34
N MET A 231 0.52 -20.44 1.09
CA MET A 231 0.11 -21.84 1.17
C MET A 231 -0.18 -22.29 2.60
N ASP A 232 0.65 -21.87 3.57
CA ASP A 232 0.43 -22.16 4.99
C ASP A 232 -0.86 -21.50 5.52
N ALA A 233 -1.20 -20.30 5.02
CA ALA A 233 -2.46 -19.65 5.35
C ALA A 233 -3.68 -20.44 4.81
N ILE A 234 -3.59 -21.06 3.63
CA ILE A 234 -4.66 -21.85 3.04
C ILE A 234 -4.85 -23.16 3.81
N ASP A 235 -3.77 -23.92 4.03
CA ASP A 235 -3.84 -25.19 4.73
C ASP A 235 -2.51 -25.49 5.46
N PRO A 236 -2.51 -25.63 6.80
CA PRO A 236 -1.30 -25.89 7.59
C PRO A 236 -0.52 -27.16 7.18
N LYS A 237 -1.12 -28.09 6.44
CA LYS A 237 -0.41 -29.28 5.93
C LYS A 237 0.79 -28.92 5.04
N TYR A 238 0.79 -27.74 4.46
CA TYR A 238 1.84 -27.27 3.56
C TYR A 238 3.10 -26.80 4.29
N ASP A 239 3.04 -26.51 5.60
CA ASP A 239 4.18 -26.04 6.40
C ASP A 239 5.38 -27.00 6.39
N ALA A 240 5.13 -28.31 6.30
CA ALA A 240 6.17 -29.34 6.24
C ALA A 240 6.84 -29.50 4.85
N MET A 241 6.32 -28.82 3.81
CA MET A 241 6.82 -28.96 2.44
C MET A 241 8.00 -28.04 2.15
N GLY A 242 8.89 -28.45 1.23
CA GLY A 242 10.00 -27.62 0.74
C GLY A 242 9.49 -26.45 -0.14
N ASP A 243 10.24 -25.32 -0.18
CA ASP A 243 9.82 -24.13 -0.93
C ASP A 243 9.59 -24.41 -2.42
N PHE A 244 10.43 -25.23 -3.05
CA PHE A 244 10.26 -25.59 -4.46
C PHE A 244 9.04 -26.48 -4.70
N GLU A 245 8.75 -27.40 -3.79
CA GLU A 245 7.53 -28.21 -3.85
C GLU A 245 6.27 -27.35 -3.70
N LEU A 246 6.33 -26.35 -2.83
CA LEU A 246 5.23 -25.37 -2.66
C LEU A 246 5.03 -24.53 -3.91
N VAL A 247 6.11 -24.13 -4.60
CA VAL A 247 6.00 -23.39 -5.88
C VAL A 247 5.35 -24.26 -6.94
N ASP A 248 5.79 -25.51 -7.11
CA ASP A 248 5.20 -26.43 -8.10
C ASP A 248 3.73 -26.69 -7.80
N LEU A 249 3.36 -26.92 -6.54
CA LEU A 249 1.99 -27.10 -6.11
C LEU A 249 1.14 -25.85 -6.35
N SER A 250 1.68 -24.67 -6.05
CA SER A 250 1.00 -23.39 -6.28
C SER A 250 0.79 -23.11 -7.78
N LEU A 251 1.73 -23.52 -8.64
CA LEU A 251 1.58 -23.46 -10.10
C LEU A 251 0.38 -24.27 -10.59
N ILE A 252 0.12 -25.44 -10.01
CA ILE A 252 -1.03 -26.28 -10.36
C ILE A 252 -2.34 -25.59 -9.94
N HIS A 253 -2.37 -24.91 -8.81
CA HIS A 253 -3.58 -24.27 -8.27
C HIS A 253 -3.79 -22.83 -8.76
N ILE A 254 -2.71 -22.10 -9.12
CA ILE A 254 -2.75 -20.69 -9.53
C ILE A 254 -2.68 -20.53 -11.06
N SER A 255 -2.25 -21.56 -11.81
CA SER A 255 -1.92 -21.48 -13.25
C SER A 255 -3.11 -21.62 -14.21
N GLU A 256 -4.35 -21.56 -13.74
CA GLU A 256 -5.42 -21.22 -14.67
C GLU A 256 -5.14 -19.78 -15.19
N PRO A 257 -5.04 -19.56 -16.52
CA PRO A 257 -4.78 -18.25 -17.07
C PRO A 257 -5.86 -17.31 -16.58
N THR A 258 -5.44 -16.29 -15.91
CA THR A 258 -6.24 -15.28 -15.23
C THR A 258 -7.39 -14.80 -16.13
N ARG A 259 -8.50 -15.47 -16.11
CA ARG A 259 -9.77 -14.84 -16.46
C ARG A 259 -9.99 -13.82 -15.36
N LEU A 260 -9.84 -12.54 -15.72
CA LEU A 260 -10.29 -11.42 -14.91
C LEU A 260 -11.76 -11.69 -14.54
N ARG A 261 -11.99 -12.40 -13.45
CA ARG A 261 -13.30 -12.47 -12.80
C ARG A 261 -13.37 -11.22 -11.94
N CYS A 262 -14.09 -10.21 -12.42
CA CYS A 262 -14.59 -9.18 -11.54
C CYS A 262 -15.39 -9.88 -10.44
N ILE A 263 -14.92 -9.78 -9.21
CA ILE A 263 -15.70 -10.16 -8.05
C ILE A 263 -16.76 -9.06 -7.91
N SER A 264 -18.00 -9.43 -8.21
CA SER A 264 -19.18 -8.56 -8.03
C SER A 264 -19.51 -8.41 -6.54
#